data_238c115aa9aaef86f5fbb11ba8cd2f97
#
_entry.id   238c115aa9aaef86f5fbb11ba8cd2f97
#
_cell.length_a   1.000
_cell.length_b   1.000
_cell.length_c   1.000
_cell.angle_alpha   90.00
_cell.angle_beta   90.00
_cell.angle_gamma   90.00
#
_symmetry.space_group_name_H-M   'P 1'
#
loop_
_entity.id
_entity.type
_entity.pdbx_description
1 polymer ?
#
loop_
_entity_poly.entity_id
_entity_poly.type
_entity_poly.pdbx_seq_one_letter_code
_entity_poly.pdbx_strand_id
1 'polypeptide(L)'
;MLKIHQFTFGPVQENTYVLYDEESHEAAIVDPGCMRHSEEEKLRDFITERGLTPTLMLCTHQHFDHVWGAAYVLKEWPHITAYANAIDFEKLPLPSEQLKGYAIPLPLEDIPAERYTMVGQDDLIRLGSEELQVLFVPGHAPGHLAYYAPESGILLSGDTLLQGTIGRTDFWYGSYDQLVESIRTQYLPLPDETIVFSGHGPETTIGYER
;
A
#
# COMPACT_ATOMS: atom_id res chain seq x y z
N MET A 1 20.15 -1.98 2.10
CA MET A 1 18.94 -2.84 2.28
C MET A 1 17.87 -2.03 3.01
N LEU A 2 16.67 -2.10 2.52
CA LEU A 2 15.54 -1.39 3.11
C LEU A 2 15.10 -2.00 4.44
N LYS A 3 14.59 -1.16 5.32
CA LYS A 3 13.92 -1.51 6.57
C LYS A 3 12.45 -1.17 6.45
N ILE A 4 11.64 -1.85 7.23
CA ILE A 4 10.19 -1.62 7.24
C ILE A 4 9.67 -1.48 8.67
N HIS A 5 8.72 -0.58 8.86
CA HIS A 5 7.97 -0.44 10.10
C HIS A 5 6.47 -0.44 9.78
N GLN A 6 5.72 -1.21 10.56
CA GLN A 6 4.28 -1.36 10.42
C GLN A 6 3.55 -0.55 11.49
N PHE A 7 2.53 0.17 11.06
CA PHE A 7 1.47 0.68 11.91
C PHE A 7 0.18 -0.06 11.59
N THR A 8 -0.70 -0.22 12.56
CA THR A 8 -2.05 -0.72 12.32
C THR A 8 -3.03 0.36 12.76
N PHE A 9 -3.83 0.87 11.82
CA PHE A 9 -4.70 2.02 12.02
C PHE A 9 -6.19 1.69 11.83
N GLY A 10 -7.01 2.56 12.39
CA GLY A 10 -8.45 2.53 12.22
C GLY A 10 -9.16 1.31 12.80
N PRO A 11 -10.49 1.30 12.71
CA PRO A 11 -11.33 0.19 13.22
C PRO A 11 -11.26 -1.06 12.35
N VAL A 12 -10.85 -0.93 11.09
CA VAL A 12 -10.66 -2.07 10.15
C VAL A 12 -9.26 -2.68 10.24
N GLN A 13 -8.37 -2.09 11.08
CA GLN A 13 -7.01 -2.59 11.34
C GLN A 13 -6.17 -2.70 10.07
N GLU A 14 -6.20 -1.63 9.25
CA GLU A 14 -5.33 -1.51 8.08
C GLU A 14 -3.88 -1.34 8.51
N ASN A 15 -2.96 -1.89 7.74
CA ASN A 15 -1.52 -1.82 7.93
C ASN A 15 -0.88 -0.76 7.02
N THR A 16 -0.56 0.38 7.59
CA THR A 16 0.29 1.40 6.97
C THR A 16 1.76 1.08 7.19
N TYR A 17 2.60 1.16 6.16
CA TYR A 17 4.02 0.87 6.29
C TYR A 17 4.89 2.11 6.02
N VAL A 18 6.01 2.18 6.74
CA VAL A 18 7.13 3.07 6.40
C VAL A 18 8.29 2.18 5.98
N LEU A 19 8.59 2.16 4.69
CA LEU A 19 9.74 1.48 4.10
C LEU A 19 10.86 2.51 3.93
N TYR A 20 12.08 2.25 4.40
CA TYR A 20 13.14 3.26 4.40
C TYR A 20 14.53 2.68 4.24
N ASP A 21 15.42 3.46 3.66
CA ASP A 21 16.84 3.15 3.55
C ASP A 21 17.62 3.83 4.69
N GLU A 22 18.32 3.04 5.50
CA GLU A 22 19.09 3.55 6.65
C GLU A 22 20.28 4.42 6.25
N GLU A 23 20.81 4.28 5.03
CA GLU A 23 21.98 5.05 4.58
C GLU A 23 21.58 6.42 4.03
N SER A 24 20.55 6.48 3.16
CA SER A 24 20.07 7.74 2.57
C SER A 24 19.07 8.46 3.44
N HIS A 25 18.43 7.78 4.38
CA HIS A 25 17.27 8.22 5.17
C HIS A 25 16.01 8.52 4.32
N GLU A 26 16.01 8.17 3.02
CA GLU A 26 14.81 8.25 2.20
C GLU A 26 13.78 7.23 2.65
N ALA A 27 12.50 7.63 2.64
CA ALA A 27 11.41 6.78 3.07
C ALA A 27 10.22 6.83 2.10
N ALA A 28 9.53 5.70 1.99
CA ALA A 28 8.22 5.57 1.36
C ALA A 28 7.16 5.30 2.43
N ILE A 29 6.05 6.04 2.37
CA ILE A 29 4.85 5.76 3.15
C ILE A 29 3.93 4.96 2.24
N VAL A 30 3.55 3.76 2.68
CA VAL A 30 2.74 2.81 1.89
C VAL A 30 1.39 2.66 2.54
N ASP A 31 0.34 2.84 1.76
CA ASP A 31 -1.06 2.78 2.16
C ASP A 31 -1.34 3.58 3.45
N PRO A 32 -1.32 4.93 3.40
CA PRO A 32 -1.54 5.76 4.59
C PRO A 32 -2.99 5.69 5.06
N GLY A 33 -3.31 4.75 5.96
CA GLY A 33 -4.66 4.53 6.51
C GLY A 33 -4.97 5.31 7.79
N CYS A 34 -4.12 6.24 8.22
CA CYS A 34 -4.34 7.01 9.44
C CYS A 34 -5.60 7.89 9.35
N MET A 35 -6.58 7.59 10.20
CA MET A 35 -7.91 8.24 10.22
C MET A 35 -8.04 9.35 11.25
N ARG A 36 -7.18 9.34 12.29
CA ARG A 36 -7.29 10.23 13.45
C ARG A 36 -5.99 10.99 13.64
N HIS A 37 -6.10 12.18 14.19
CA HIS A 37 -4.94 13.01 14.51
C HIS A 37 -3.88 12.27 15.34
N SER A 38 -4.28 11.44 16.31
CA SER A 38 -3.35 10.63 17.09
C SER A 38 -2.63 9.53 16.30
N GLU A 39 -3.19 9.09 15.16
CA GLU A 39 -2.55 8.14 14.24
C GLU A 39 -1.60 8.88 13.30
N GLU A 40 -1.99 10.08 12.83
CA GLU A 40 -1.13 10.99 12.09
C GLU A 40 0.12 11.39 12.90
N GLU A 41 -0.07 11.72 14.19
CA GLU A 41 1.04 12.02 15.11
C GLU A 41 2.00 10.84 15.26
N LYS A 42 1.51 9.62 15.42
CA LYS A 42 2.36 8.42 15.51
C LYS A 42 3.22 8.22 14.26
N LEU A 43 2.63 8.39 13.07
CA LEU A 43 3.34 8.28 11.80
C LEU A 43 4.43 9.36 11.69
N ARG A 44 4.07 10.62 11.96
CA ARG A 44 5.00 11.77 11.92
C ARG A 44 6.14 11.61 12.94
N ASP A 45 5.82 11.26 14.18
CA ASP A 45 6.80 11.17 15.27
C ASP A 45 7.82 10.06 14.97
N PHE A 46 7.37 8.89 14.47
CA PHE A 46 8.27 7.82 14.02
C PHE A 46 9.27 8.31 12.95
N ILE A 47 8.77 9.02 11.93
CA ILE A 47 9.56 9.56 10.83
C ILE A 47 10.56 10.58 11.36
N THR A 48 10.09 11.50 12.22
CA THR A 48 10.90 12.58 12.79
C THR A 48 11.99 12.05 13.73
N GLU A 49 11.64 11.14 14.63
CA GLU A 49 12.57 10.56 15.62
C GLU A 49 13.72 9.78 14.95
N ARG A 50 13.49 9.23 13.76
CA ARG A 50 14.50 8.52 12.98
C ARG A 50 15.22 9.40 11.97
N GLY A 51 14.85 10.67 11.85
CA GLY A 51 15.43 11.59 10.88
C GLY A 51 15.17 11.16 9.43
N LEU A 52 14.04 10.47 9.17
CA LEU A 52 13.69 10.01 7.85
C LEU A 52 13.13 11.14 6.98
N THR A 53 13.33 11.04 5.68
CA THR A 53 12.82 11.98 4.68
C THR A 53 11.84 11.24 3.76
N PRO A 54 10.53 11.38 3.96
CA PRO A 54 9.54 10.80 3.05
C PRO A 54 9.65 11.44 1.66
N THR A 55 9.97 10.62 0.68
CA THR A 55 10.08 11.02 -0.72
C THR A 55 8.98 10.41 -1.57
N LEU A 56 8.40 9.28 -1.11
CA LEU A 56 7.40 8.51 -1.83
C LEU A 56 6.17 8.23 -0.96
N MET A 57 4.98 8.31 -1.56
CA MET A 57 3.75 7.73 -1.07
C MET A 57 3.31 6.67 -2.09
N LEU A 58 3.20 5.42 -1.67
CA LEU A 58 2.85 4.29 -2.52
C LEU A 58 1.47 3.77 -2.12
N CYS A 59 0.50 3.83 -3.04
CA CYS A 59 -0.83 3.27 -2.81
C CYS A 59 -0.94 1.94 -3.55
N THR A 60 -1.28 0.86 -2.84
CA THR A 60 -1.53 -0.43 -3.47
C THR A 60 -2.84 -0.40 -4.24
N HIS A 61 -3.87 0.23 -3.67
CA HIS A 61 -5.18 0.41 -4.29
C HIS A 61 -5.95 1.56 -3.62
N GLN A 62 -7.12 1.94 -4.18
CA GLN A 62 -7.88 3.11 -3.75
C GLN A 62 -9.08 2.73 -2.85
N HIS A 63 -8.97 1.71 -1.99
CA HIS A 63 -9.95 1.53 -0.92
C HIS A 63 -9.74 2.56 0.18
N PHE A 64 -10.85 2.97 0.78
CA PHE A 64 -10.90 4.10 1.72
C PHE A 64 -9.92 3.98 2.89
N ASP A 65 -9.72 2.80 3.40
CA ASP A 65 -8.86 2.53 4.55
C ASP A 65 -7.37 2.61 4.21
N HIS A 66 -6.97 2.30 2.98
CA HIS A 66 -5.59 2.39 2.48
C HIS A 66 -5.17 3.82 2.07
N VAL A 67 -6.14 4.73 1.89
CA VAL A 67 -5.85 6.10 1.42
C VAL A 67 -6.40 7.19 2.36
N TRP A 68 -6.93 6.82 3.53
CA TRP A 68 -7.55 7.80 4.43
C TRP A 68 -6.61 8.93 4.83
N GLY A 69 -5.36 8.61 5.14
CA GLY A 69 -4.34 9.56 5.51
C GLY A 69 -3.61 10.22 4.33
N ALA A 70 -3.99 9.93 3.07
CA ALA A 70 -3.29 10.46 1.90
C ALA A 70 -3.26 12.00 1.87
N ALA A 71 -4.39 12.65 2.22
CA ALA A 71 -4.46 14.11 2.31
C ALA A 71 -3.49 14.67 3.36
N TYR A 72 -3.42 14.02 4.53
CA TYR A 72 -2.47 14.38 5.58
C TYR A 72 -1.03 14.23 5.11
N VAL A 73 -0.67 13.09 4.51
CA VAL A 73 0.69 12.80 4.03
C VAL A 73 1.12 13.83 2.98
N LEU A 74 0.28 14.14 2.00
CA LEU A 74 0.57 15.13 0.95
C LEU A 74 0.69 16.56 1.48
N LYS A 75 0.05 16.88 2.60
CA LYS A 75 0.14 18.19 3.26
C LYS A 75 1.38 18.28 4.15
N GLU A 76 1.67 17.25 4.92
CA GLU A 76 2.80 17.23 5.86
C GLU A 76 4.14 17.18 5.12
N TRP A 77 4.21 16.41 4.03
CA TRP A 77 5.40 16.28 3.19
C TRP A 77 5.11 16.71 1.74
N PRO A 78 5.06 18.04 1.45
CA PRO A 78 4.58 18.55 0.16
C PRO A 78 5.48 18.21 -1.04
N HIS A 79 6.69 17.71 -0.78
CA HIS A 79 7.64 17.26 -1.82
C HIS A 79 7.54 15.77 -2.15
N ILE A 80 6.66 15.06 -1.46
CA ILE A 80 6.46 13.63 -1.67
C ILE A 80 5.86 13.37 -3.06
N THR A 81 6.35 12.34 -3.75
CA THR A 81 5.75 11.86 -4.99
C THR A 81 4.78 10.71 -4.66
N ALA A 82 3.52 10.88 -5.01
CA ALA A 82 2.50 9.87 -4.79
C ALA A 82 2.35 8.99 -6.03
N TYR A 83 2.23 7.66 -5.83
CA TYR A 83 2.06 6.67 -6.89
C TYR A 83 0.78 5.86 -6.69
N ALA A 84 0.06 5.60 -7.78
CA ALA A 84 -1.13 4.77 -7.80
C ALA A 84 -1.38 4.23 -9.22
N ASN A 85 -2.41 3.41 -9.39
CA ASN A 85 -2.82 2.92 -10.71
C ASN A 85 -4.07 3.66 -11.22
N ALA A 86 -4.06 4.04 -12.49
CA ALA A 86 -5.15 4.79 -13.12
C ALA A 86 -6.49 4.04 -13.14
N ILE A 87 -6.45 2.70 -13.22
CA ILE A 87 -7.65 1.87 -13.34
C ILE A 87 -8.55 1.99 -12.11
N ASP A 88 -7.96 2.17 -10.91
CA ASP A 88 -8.75 2.33 -9.69
C ASP A 88 -9.53 3.65 -9.70
N PHE A 89 -8.93 4.74 -10.16
CA PHE A 89 -9.64 6.02 -10.31
C PHE A 89 -10.75 6.00 -11.37
N GLU A 90 -10.64 5.12 -12.36
CA GLU A 90 -11.65 4.94 -13.41
C GLU A 90 -12.80 4.03 -12.98
N LYS A 91 -12.51 3.03 -12.14
CA LYS A 91 -13.45 1.91 -11.90
C LYS A 91 -13.97 1.84 -10.47
N LEU A 92 -13.26 2.36 -9.47
CA LEU A 92 -13.73 2.35 -8.09
C LEU A 92 -14.63 3.57 -7.80
N PRO A 93 -15.60 3.43 -6.88
CA PRO A 93 -16.21 4.60 -6.25
C PRO A 93 -15.13 5.42 -5.52
N LEU A 94 -15.37 6.74 -5.37
CA LEU A 94 -14.47 7.57 -4.57
C LEU A 94 -14.33 7.01 -3.15
N PRO A 95 -13.14 7.09 -2.52
CA PRO A 95 -12.93 6.62 -1.15
C PRO A 95 -13.99 7.14 -0.16
N SER A 96 -14.37 8.41 -0.24
CA SER A 96 -15.45 8.98 0.58
C SER A 96 -16.84 8.37 0.31
N GLU A 97 -17.09 7.89 -0.90
CA GLU A 97 -18.34 7.23 -1.27
C GLU A 97 -18.40 5.80 -0.75
N GLN A 98 -17.25 5.11 -0.71
CA GLN A 98 -17.12 3.76 -0.16
C GLN A 98 -17.54 3.72 1.32
N LEU A 99 -17.31 4.81 2.08
CA LEU A 99 -17.69 4.93 3.48
C LEU A 99 -19.21 4.86 3.74
N LYS A 100 -20.05 5.09 2.76
CA LYS A 100 -21.54 5.08 2.94
C LYS A 100 -22.04 3.74 3.48
N GLY A 101 -21.30 2.65 3.30
CA GLY A 101 -21.60 1.32 3.83
C GLY A 101 -21.08 1.04 5.24
N TYR A 102 -20.27 1.95 5.81
CA TYR A 102 -19.61 1.80 7.10
C TYR A 102 -20.07 2.87 8.09
N ALA A 103 -20.31 2.50 9.33
CA ALA A 103 -20.72 3.45 10.37
C ALA A 103 -19.52 4.22 10.96
N ILE A 104 -18.70 4.83 10.10
CA ILE A 104 -17.52 5.61 10.49
C ILE A 104 -17.86 7.10 10.33
N PRO A 105 -18.04 7.85 11.43
CA PRO A 105 -18.49 9.25 11.38
C PRO A 105 -17.33 10.25 11.20
N LEU A 106 -16.27 9.87 10.50
CA LEU A 106 -15.12 10.73 10.25
C LEU A 106 -15.08 11.14 8.77
N PRO A 107 -14.68 12.39 8.47
CA PRO A 107 -14.53 12.83 7.09
C PRO A 107 -13.33 12.16 6.43
N LEU A 108 -13.44 11.84 5.15
CA LEU A 108 -12.33 11.44 4.29
C LEU A 108 -12.26 12.43 3.13
N GLU A 109 -11.07 12.94 2.85
CA GLU A 109 -10.79 13.82 1.73
C GLU A 109 -10.35 13.00 0.51
N ASP A 110 -11.10 13.05 -0.57
CA ASP A 110 -10.74 12.40 -1.83
C ASP A 110 -9.61 13.16 -2.51
N ILE A 111 -8.52 12.46 -2.82
CA ILE A 111 -7.39 13.02 -3.55
C ILE A 111 -7.59 12.75 -5.05
N PRO A 112 -7.60 13.77 -5.90
CA PRO A 112 -7.82 13.59 -7.33
C PRO A 112 -6.64 12.90 -8.01
N ALA A 113 -6.93 12.16 -9.08
CA ALA A 113 -5.95 11.35 -9.83
C ALA A 113 -4.71 12.14 -10.27
N GLU A 114 -4.87 13.44 -10.59
CA GLU A 114 -3.80 14.33 -11.03
C GLU A 114 -2.71 14.57 -9.98
N ARG A 115 -2.98 14.23 -8.72
CA ARG A 115 -2.00 14.30 -7.62
C ARG A 115 -1.09 13.09 -7.56
N TYR A 116 -1.37 12.05 -8.35
CA TYR A 116 -0.60 10.83 -8.40
C TYR A 116 0.16 10.68 -9.72
N THR A 117 1.36 10.11 -9.64
CA THR A 117 2.07 9.56 -10.78
C THR A 117 1.53 8.15 -11.02
N MET A 118 0.94 7.92 -12.20
CA MET A 118 0.35 6.62 -12.53
C MET A 118 1.42 5.63 -12.93
N VAL A 119 1.36 4.44 -12.32
CA VAL A 119 2.28 3.33 -12.57
C VAL A 119 1.51 2.02 -12.79
N GLY A 120 2.19 1.05 -13.39
CA GLY A 120 1.64 -0.26 -13.70
C GLY A 120 2.71 -1.35 -13.73
N GLN A 121 2.39 -2.47 -14.37
CA GLN A 121 3.28 -3.64 -14.46
C GLN A 121 4.66 -3.27 -14.99
N ASP A 122 5.71 -3.77 -14.32
CA ASP A 122 7.12 -3.64 -14.67
C ASP A 122 7.72 -2.23 -14.53
N ASP A 123 6.95 -1.24 -14.05
CA ASP A 123 7.51 0.04 -13.67
C ASP A 123 8.47 -0.12 -12.47
N LEU A 124 9.50 0.73 -12.44
CA LEU A 124 10.50 0.75 -11.37
C LEU A 124 10.42 2.08 -10.61
N ILE A 125 10.40 2.00 -9.28
CA ILE A 125 10.38 3.16 -8.39
C ILE A 125 11.62 3.09 -7.49
N ARG A 126 12.46 4.12 -7.54
CA ARG A 126 13.68 4.17 -6.72
C ARG A 126 13.37 4.67 -5.31
N LEU A 127 13.88 3.93 -4.32
CA LEU A 127 13.92 4.33 -2.91
C LEU A 127 15.33 4.12 -2.36
N GLY A 128 16.05 5.19 -2.10
CA GLY A 128 17.44 5.13 -1.64
C GLY A 128 18.34 4.39 -2.64
N SER A 129 18.92 3.30 -2.18
CA SER A 129 19.84 2.46 -2.98
C SER A 129 19.13 1.37 -3.81
N GLU A 130 17.82 1.11 -3.57
CA GLU A 130 17.09 -0.01 -4.17
C GLU A 130 15.99 0.46 -5.14
N GLU A 131 15.69 -0.35 -6.15
CA GLU A 131 14.56 -0.17 -7.05
C GLU A 131 13.42 -1.12 -6.69
N LEU A 132 12.24 -0.55 -6.43
CA LEU A 132 11.01 -1.29 -6.20
C LEU A 132 10.38 -1.65 -7.54
N GLN A 133 10.10 -2.92 -7.76
CA GLN A 133 9.34 -3.40 -8.91
C GLN A 133 7.85 -3.25 -8.65
N VAL A 134 7.13 -2.63 -9.57
CA VAL A 134 5.66 -2.52 -9.51
C VAL A 134 5.07 -3.76 -10.17
N LEU A 135 4.24 -4.49 -9.42
CA LEU A 135 3.51 -5.66 -9.89
C LEU A 135 2.03 -5.31 -10.01
N PHE A 136 1.43 -5.53 -11.17
CA PHE A 136 -0.01 -5.36 -11.37
C PHE A 136 -0.73 -6.64 -10.97
N VAL A 137 -1.58 -6.57 -9.94
CA VAL A 137 -2.17 -7.73 -9.27
C VAL A 137 -3.69 -7.56 -9.04
N PRO A 138 -4.46 -7.40 -10.12
CA PRO A 138 -5.89 -7.17 -10.01
C PRO A 138 -6.64 -8.37 -9.45
N GLY A 139 -7.87 -8.09 -8.93
CA GLY A 139 -8.81 -9.10 -8.46
C GLY A 139 -9.53 -8.70 -7.20
N HIS A 140 -8.84 -8.19 -6.18
CA HIS A 140 -9.45 -7.52 -5.03
C HIS A 140 -9.94 -6.12 -5.43
N ALA A 141 -9.07 -5.32 -6.01
CA ALA A 141 -9.39 -4.08 -6.69
C ALA A 141 -8.93 -4.16 -8.16
N PRO A 142 -9.57 -3.45 -9.09
CA PRO A 142 -9.29 -3.57 -10.53
C PRO A 142 -7.93 -2.99 -10.93
N GLY A 143 -7.41 -2.00 -10.18
CA GLY A 143 -6.12 -1.36 -10.40
C GLY A 143 -5.07 -1.73 -9.36
N HIS A 144 -5.28 -2.82 -8.59
CA HIS A 144 -4.41 -3.18 -7.48
C HIS A 144 -2.95 -3.39 -7.90
N LEU A 145 -2.04 -2.76 -7.16
CA LEU A 145 -0.59 -2.88 -7.29
C LEU A 145 0.01 -3.57 -6.07
N ALA A 146 1.17 -4.19 -6.27
CA ALA A 146 2.08 -4.55 -5.20
C ALA A 146 3.47 -3.98 -5.51
N TYR A 147 4.28 -3.80 -4.47
CA TYR A 147 5.63 -3.26 -4.59
C TYR A 147 6.62 -4.28 -4.05
N TYR A 148 7.52 -4.73 -4.91
CA TYR A 148 8.52 -5.73 -4.57
C TYR A 148 9.92 -5.12 -4.55
N ALA A 149 10.62 -5.28 -3.42
CA ALA A 149 12.00 -4.88 -3.20
C ALA A 149 12.90 -6.13 -3.24
N PRO A 150 13.48 -6.49 -4.39
CA PRO A 150 14.16 -7.78 -4.59
C PRO A 150 15.43 -7.93 -3.75
N GLU A 151 16.20 -6.85 -3.55
CA GLU A 151 17.45 -6.90 -2.78
C GLU A 151 17.19 -7.04 -1.27
N SER A 152 16.09 -6.49 -0.80
CA SER A 152 15.65 -6.57 0.60
C SER A 152 14.73 -7.76 0.88
N GLY A 153 14.23 -8.46 -0.16
CA GLY A 153 13.31 -9.58 -0.02
C GLY A 153 11.95 -9.20 0.58
N ILE A 154 11.45 -8.00 0.25
CA ILE A 154 10.20 -7.42 0.80
C ILE A 154 9.16 -7.33 -0.30
N LEU A 155 7.96 -7.86 -0.06
CA LEU A 155 6.77 -7.68 -0.88
C LEU A 155 5.68 -6.97 -0.09
N LEU A 156 5.26 -5.79 -0.55
CA LEU A 156 4.10 -5.06 -0.06
C LEU A 156 2.90 -5.47 -0.91
N SER A 157 2.08 -6.39 -0.41
CA SER A 157 1.04 -7.07 -1.20
C SER A 157 -0.32 -6.36 -1.19
N GLY A 158 -0.49 -5.34 -0.33
CA GLY A 158 -1.83 -4.79 -0.08
C GLY A 158 -2.83 -5.89 0.28
N ASP A 159 -4.01 -5.83 -0.31
CA ASP A 159 -5.10 -6.77 -0.04
C ASP A 159 -5.19 -7.91 -1.06
N THR A 160 -4.06 -8.41 -1.55
CA THR A 160 -4.04 -9.57 -2.44
C THR A 160 -3.71 -10.85 -1.71
N LEU A 161 -2.50 -10.98 -1.15
CA LEU A 161 -2.05 -12.14 -0.40
C LEU A 161 -1.87 -11.75 1.07
N LEU A 162 -2.62 -12.41 1.96
CA LEU A 162 -2.57 -12.28 3.41
C LEU A 162 -2.11 -13.61 4.02
N GLN A 163 -1.70 -13.61 5.29
CA GLN A 163 -1.30 -14.85 5.96
C GLN A 163 -2.46 -15.86 5.98
N GLY A 164 -2.27 -16.97 5.26
CA GLY A 164 -3.23 -18.10 5.18
C GLY A 164 -4.53 -17.78 4.45
N THR A 165 -4.62 -16.65 3.74
CA THR A 165 -5.83 -16.26 2.99
C THR A 165 -5.50 -15.25 1.88
N ILE A 166 -6.51 -14.89 1.11
CA ILE A 166 -6.42 -13.86 0.07
C ILE A 166 -7.48 -12.77 0.32
N GLY A 167 -7.29 -11.61 -0.30
CA GLY A 167 -8.24 -10.51 -0.25
C GLY A 167 -9.64 -10.91 -0.73
N ARG A 168 -10.66 -10.23 -0.22
CA ARG A 168 -12.03 -10.46 -0.64
C ARG A 168 -12.24 -10.01 -2.10
N THR A 169 -13.14 -10.71 -2.79
CA THR A 169 -13.44 -10.46 -4.22
C THR A 169 -14.94 -10.36 -4.48
N ASP A 170 -15.74 -10.20 -3.43
CA ASP A 170 -17.22 -10.16 -3.49
C ASP A 170 -17.79 -8.78 -3.81
N PHE A 171 -16.96 -7.79 -4.07
CA PHE A 171 -17.37 -6.51 -4.65
C PHE A 171 -17.78 -6.70 -6.12
N TRP A 172 -18.65 -5.83 -6.64
CA TRP A 172 -19.11 -5.90 -8.04
C TRP A 172 -17.99 -5.75 -9.08
N TYR A 173 -16.86 -5.16 -8.68
CA TYR A 173 -15.63 -5.01 -9.49
C TYR A 173 -14.57 -6.06 -9.15
N GLY A 174 -14.78 -6.87 -8.11
CA GLY A 174 -13.85 -7.92 -7.68
C GLY A 174 -13.92 -9.14 -8.58
N SER A 175 -12.84 -9.92 -8.61
CA SER A 175 -12.74 -11.16 -9.38
C SER A 175 -11.82 -12.17 -8.70
N TYR A 176 -12.40 -13.25 -8.19
CA TYR A 176 -11.65 -14.34 -7.56
C TYR A 176 -10.63 -14.97 -8.52
N ASP A 177 -11.07 -15.32 -9.73
CA ASP A 177 -10.21 -15.96 -10.72
C ASP A 177 -9.02 -15.06 -11.10
N GLN A 178 -9.25 -13.75 -11.21
CA GLN A 178 -8.22 -12.77 -11.50
C GLN A 178 -7.21 -12.64 -10.34
N LEU A 179 -7.70 -12.61 -9.10
CA LEU A 179 -6.84 -12.52 -7.92
C LEU A 179 -5.96 -13.76 -7.77
N VAL A 180 -6.53 -14.95 -7.94
CA VAL A 180 -5.78 -16.21 -7.91
C VAL A 180 -4.72 -16.25 -9.02
N GLU A 181 -5.07 -15.82 -10.23
CA GLU A 181 -4.12 -15.75 -11.34
C GLU A 181 -3.00 -14.73 -11.07
N SER A 182 -3.32 -13.57 -10.49
CA SER A 182 -2.33 -12.55 -10.09
C SER A 182 -1.34 -13.13 -9.07
N ILE A 183 -1.83 -13.79 -8.02
CA ILE A 183 -0.98 -14.41 -7.01
C ILE A 183 -0.10 -15.50 -7.64
N ARG A 184 -0.69 -16.37 -8.46
CA ARG A 184 0.00 -17.48 -9.08
C ARG A 184 1.12 -17.03 -10.02
N THR A 185 0.91 -15.96 -10.77
CA THR A 185 1.84 -15.50 -11.80
C THR A 185 2.84 -14.46 -11.30
N GLN A 186 2.45 -13.62 -10.33
CA GLN A 186 3.29 -12.52 -9.86
C GLN A 186 4.02 -12.85 -8.54
N TYR A 187 3.41 -13.64 -7.63
CA TYR A 187 3.98 -13.86 -6.31
C TYR A 187 4.64 -15.23 -6.15
N LEU A 188 3.97 -16.31 -6.59
CA LEU A 188 4.53 -17.65 -6.39
C LEU A 188 5.88 -17.90 -7.12
N PRO A 189 6.26 -17.17 -8.18
CA PRO A 189 7.61 -17.25 -8.74
C PRO A 189 8.69 -16.57 -7.90
N LEU A 190 8.34 -15.71 -6.93
CA LEU A 190 9.29 -15.02 -6.06
C LEU A 190 9.99 -16.01 -5.12
N PRO A 191 11.20 -15.67 -4.59
CA PRO A 191 11.92 -16.51 -3.64
C PRO A 191 11.08 -16.84 -2.40
N ASP A 192 11.22 -18.06 -1.87
CA ASP A 192 10.47 -18.54 -0.71
C ASP A 192 10.67 -17.69 0.55
N GLU A 193 11.86 -17.12 0.70
CA GLU A 193 12.24 -16.23 1.81
C GLU A 193 11.69 -14.79 1.69
N THR A 194 11.04 -14.43 0.59
CA THR A 194 10.41 -13.12 0.43
C THR A 194 9.34 -12.93 1.50
N ILE A 195 9.52 -11.89 2.33
CA ILE A 195 8.55 -11.53 3.37
C ILE A 195 7.42 -10.72 2.75
N VAL A 196 6.19 -11.13 3.02
CA VAL A 196 4.97 -10.50 2.51
C VAL A 196 4.36 -9.65 3.61
N PHE A 197 4.25 -8.36 3.37
CA PHE A 197 3.60 -7.37 4.22
C PHE A 197 2.26 -7.00 3.58
N SER A 198 1.19 -7.50 4.16
CA SER A 198 -0.17 -7.35 3.65
C SER A 198 -0.90 -6.13 4.24
N GLY A 199 -1.95 -5.67 3.57
CA GLY A 199 -2.77 -4.54 4.03
C GLY A 199 -3.50 -4.80 5.35
N HIS A 200 -3.70 -6.06 5.73
CA HIS A 200 -4.31 -6.45 7.00
C HIS A 200 -3.63 -7.69 7.60
N GLY A 201 -3.63 -7.76 8.93
CA GLY A 201 -3.11 -8.91 9.67
C GLY A 201 -1.57 -8.97 9.74
N PRO A 202 -1.01 -10.12 10.11
CA PRO A 202 0.43 -10.27 10.27
C PRO A 202 1.16 -10.53 8.95
N GLU A 203 2.48 -10.36 8.97
CA GLU A 203 3.38 -10.74 7.88
C GLU A 203 3.40 -12.25 7.66
N THR A 204 3.76 -12.67 6.44
CA THR A 204 3.97 -14.05 6.05
C THR A 204 5.16 -14.16 5.08
N THR A 205 5.38 -15.32 4.45
CA THR A 205 6.39 -15.49 3.41
C THR A 205 5.81 -16.21 2.19
N ILE A 206 6.41 -15.99 1.03
CA ILE A 206 5.99 -16.70 -0.20
C ILE A 206 6.08 -18.21 0.00
N GLY A 207 7.12 -18.72 0.66
CA GLY A 207 7.28 -20.14 0.91
C GLY A 207 6.22 -20.73 1.84
N TYR A 208 5.69 -19.95 2.80
CA TYR A 208 4.60 -20.39 3.66
C TYR A 208 3.24 -20.48 2.93
N GLU A 209 3.00 -19.54 2.00
CA GLU A 209 1.72 -19.43 1.29
C GLU A 209 1.65 -20.30 0.02
N ARG A 210 2.78 -20.87 -0.44
CA ARG A 210 2.86 -21.79 -1.58
C ARG A 210 2.30 -23.15 -1.28
#